data_e0321b24bb8e33a1d36c1b0d38ea32b7
#
_entry.id   e0321b24bb8e33a1d36c1b0d38ea32b7
#
_cell.length_a   1.000
_cell.length_b   1.000
_cell.length_c   1.000
_cell.angle_alpha   90.00
_cell.angle_beta   90.00
_cell.angle_gamma   90.00
#
_symmetry.space_group_name_H-M   'P 1'
#
loop_
_entity.id
_entity.type
_entity.pdbx_description
1 polymer ?
#
loop_
_entity_poly.entity_id
_entity_poly.type
_entity_poly.pdbx_seq_one_letter_code
_entity_poly.pdbx_strand_id
1 'polypeptide(L)'
;NIGTTITAVLASIGGSIPAKRAAFFHVLFNVIGSVLFMIVLSPFTMLIQYINSVSTMSPELQLAVAHGIFNIVTTILFFPFINKIVVIIKKIIPNHSKELQMDLSELDPHVVQLFPSHALAIAKNKILEMGTITVEACENVKEYFISKSSTAKEAVEELENAINLLDKKIAEYLLLISHEQLNDHDSKEYFADMKSIKDLERVGDLCINLTQFFEAVYDEKDDFSSEAKDDIIAMINMDIEMLNHAMVAFDKHDLDDIIYVDDHESNLDYYNKKAKQRHIQRVTNKTEKSVIVNSTYVDILSNLERIGDHCQNIAESYMLEEENFKPDYEVDSAFNQ
;
A
#
# COMPACT_ATOMS: atom_id res chain seq x y z
N ASN A 1 -17.77 -0.62 -31.15
CA ASN A 1 -17.34 -1.09 -29.81
C ASN A 1 -15.80 -1.24 -29.73
N ILE A 2 -15.13 -1.86 -30.73
CA ILE A 2 -13.66 -2.05 -30.69
C ILE A 2 -12.94 -0.71 -30.61
N GLY A 3 -13.39 0.33 -31.36
CA GLY A 3 -12.76 1.65 -31.33
C GLY A 3 -12.78 2.33 -29.95
N THR A 4 -13.80 2.10 -29.15
CA THR A 4 -13.90 2.68 -27.78
C THR A 4 -12.96 2.01 -26.78
N THR A 5 -12.42 0.83 -27.07
CA THR A 5 -11.46 0.16 -26.20
C THR A 5 -10.07 0.76 -26.28
N ILE A 6 -9.77 1.49 -27.35
CA ILE A 6 -8.47 2.17 -27.55
C ILE A 6 -8.23 3.19 -26.43
N THR A 7 -9.27 3.93 -26.02
CA THR A 7 -9.15 4.90 -24.92
C THR A 7 -8.81 4.24 -23.58
N ALA A 8 -9.40 3.06 -23.31
CA ALA A 8 -9.09 2.29 -22.11
C ALA A 8 -7.65 1.75 -22.13
N VAL A 9 -7.15 1.31 -23.30
CA VAL A 9 -5.76 0.88 -23.48
C VAL A 9 -4.80 2.03 -23.27
N LEU A 10 -5.07 3.20 -23.89
CA LEU A 10 -4.22 4.38 -23.71
C LEU A 10 -4.20 4.87 -22.26
N ALA A 11 -5.35 4.85 -21.57
CA ALA A 11 -5.42 5.20 -20.15
C ALA A 11 -4.70 4.19 -19.23
N SER A 12 -4.49 2.96 -19.69
CA SER A 12 -3.77 1.94 -18.92
C SER A 12 -2.25 1.96 -19.13
N ILE A 13 -1.76 2.75 -20.11
CA ILE A 13 -0.32 2.94 -20.34
C ILE A 13 0.23 3.74 -19.15
N GLY A 14 1.21 3.18 -18.43
CA GLY A 14 1.71 3.76 -17.18
C GLY A 14 0.83 3.49 -15.95
N GLY A 15 -0.34 2.86 -16.10
CA GLY A 15 -1.21 2.49 -14.98
C GLY A 15 -0.81 1.18 -14.31
N SER A 16 -1.43 0.92 -13.14
CA SER A 16 -1.24 -0.30 -12.34
C SER A 16 -1.57 -1.59 -13.11
N ILE A 17 -1.03 -2.73 -12.67
CA ILE A 17 -1.32 -4.05 -13.26
C ILE A 17 -2.83 -4.36 -13.31
N PRO A 18 -3.63 -4.10 -12.25
CA PRO A 18 -5.09 -4.22 -12.33
C PRO A 18 -5.71 -3.38 -13.45
N ALA A 19 -5.25 -2.13 -13.65
CA ALA A 19 -5.73 -1.27 -14.73
C ALA A 19 -5.39 -1.84 -16.13
N LYS A 20 -4.17 -2.32 -16.32
CA LYS A 20 -3.72 -3.00 -17.55
C LYS A 20 -4.55 -4.27 -17.83
N ARG A 21 -4.82 -5.08 -16.80
CA ARG A 21 -5.68 -6.28 -16.90
C ARG A 21 -7.12 -5.94 -17.25
N ALA A 22 -7.69 -4.89 -16.63
CA ALA A 22 -9.05 -4.42 -16.93
C ALA A 22 -9.17 -3.91 -18.35
N ALA A 23 -8.21 -3.11 -18.83
CA ALA A 23 -8.16 -2.62 -20.20
C ALA A 23 -8.05 -3.79 -21.21
N PHE A 24 -7.20 -4.77 -20.94
CA PHE A 24 -7.04 -5.95 -21.78
C PHE A 24 -8.32 -6.80 -21.81
N PHE A 25 -8.98 -7.00 -20.66
CA PHE A 25 -10.29 -7.66 -20.61
C PHE A 25 -11.32 -6.91 -21.46
N HIS A 26 -11.37 -5.59 -21.39
CA HIS A 26 -12.30 -4.77 -22.17
C HIS A 26 -12.07 -4.92 -23.68
N VAL A 27 -10.82 -4.94 -24.14
CA VAL A 27 -10.48 -5.24 -25.54
C VAL A 27 -10.93 -6.64 -25.94
N LEU A 28 -10.56 -7.64 -25.14
CA LEU A 28 -10.88 -9.04 -25.40
C LEU A 28 -12.39 -9.28 -25.50
N PHE A 29 -13.15 -8.71 -24.56
CA PHE A 29 -14.62 -8.76 -24.55
C PHE A 29 -15.22 -8.20 -25.84
N ASN A 30 -14.79 -7.02 -26.27
CA ASN A 30 -15.33 -6.37 -27.48
C ASN A 30 -14.87 -7.06 -28.77
N VAL A 31 -13.65 -7.56 -28.84
CA VAL A 31 -13.14 -8.26 -30.03
C VAL A 31 -13.87 -9.61 -30.19
N ILE A 32 -13.91 -10.44 -29.15
CA ILE A 32 -14.58 -11.75 -29.21
C ILE A 32 -16.09 -11.57 -29.44
N GLY A 33 -16.72 -10.61 -28.72
CA GLY A 33 -18.13 -10.29 -28.93
C GLY A 33 -18.43 -9.89 -30.38
N SER A 34 -17.60 -9.03 -30.97
CA SER A 34 -17.75 -8.63 -32.36
C SER A 34 -17.61 -9.79 -33.33
N VAL A 35 -16.62 -10.67 -33.14
CA VAL A 35 -16.44 -11.87 -33.95
C VAL A 35 -17.64 -12.79 -33.85
N LEU A 36 -18.17 -13.06 -32.65
CA LEU A 36 -19.38 -13.87 -32.46
C LEU A 36 -20.59 -13.28 -33.15
N PHE A 37 -20.81 -11.98 -33.04
CA PHE A 37 -21.93 -11.33 -33.72
C PHE A 37 -21.76 -11.23 -35.24
N MET A 38 -20.55 -11.20 -35.77
CA MET A 38 -20.31 -11.33 -37.20
C MET A 38 -20.76 -12.67 -37.75
N ILE A 39 -20.58 -13.76 -37.00
CA ILE A 39 -21.04 -15.11 -37.39
C ILE A 39 -22.58 -15.19 -37.44
N VAL A 40 -23.25 -14.50 -36.50
CA VAL A 40 -24.73 -14.47 -36.41
C VAL A 40 -25.33 -13.19 -36.97
N LEU A 41 -24.63 -12.49 -37.86
CA LEU A 41 -25.04 -11.15 -38.34
C LEU A 41 -26.44 -11.20 -39.02
N SER A 42 -26.69 -12.22 -39.86
CA SER A 42 -27.97 -12.35 -40.58
C SER A 42 -29.16 -12.53 -39.63
N PRO A 43 -29.19 -13.51 -38.70
CA PRO A 43 -30.29 -13.62 -37.74
C PRO A 43 -30.38 -12.42 -36.81
N PHE A 44 -29.26 -11.78 -36.45
CA PHE A 44 -29.27 -10.59 -35.63
C PHE A 44 -29.94 -9.39 -36.32
N THR A 45 -29.61 -9.14 -37.58
CA THR A 45 -30.27 -8.09 -38.37
C THR A 45 -31.76 -8.35 -38.55
N MET A 46 -32.19 -9.63 -38.80
CA MET A 46 -33.60 -9.98 -38.84
C MET A 46 -34.33 -9.67 -37.52
N LEU A 47 -33.70 -9.94 -36.37
CA LEU A 47 -34.26 -9.60 -35.06
C LEU A 47 -34.49 -8.10 -34.92
N ILE A 48 -33.49 -7.27 -35.27
CA ILE A 48 -33.61 -5.79 -35.18
C ILE A 48 -34.71 -5.30 -36.13
N GLN A 49 -34.81 -5.85 -37.36
CA GLN A 49 -35.86 -5.48 -38.28
C GLN A 49 -37.26 -5.89 -37.76
N TYR A 50 -37.39 -7.05 -37.14
CA TYR A 50 -38.63 -7.48 -36.50
C TYR A 50 -39.05 -6.54 -35.37
N ILE A 51 -38.10 -6.19 -34.46
CA ILE A 51 -38.36 -5.22 -33.37
C ILE A 51 -38.80 -3.85 -33.94
N ASN A 52 -38.16 -3.40 -35.01
CA ASN A 52 -38.52 -2.14 -35.68
C ASN A 52 -39.92 -2.21 -36.32
N SER A 53 -40.33 -3.35 -36.88
CA SER A 53 -41.67 -3.53 -37.48
C SER A 53 -42.80 -3.42 -36.45
N VAL A 54 -42.53 -3.75 -35.19
CA VAL A 54 -43.50 -3.65 -34.09
C VAL A 54 -43.47 -2.27 -33.38
N SER A 55 -42.31 -1.61 -33.33
CA SER A 55 -42.08 -0.44 -32.50
C SER A 55 -41.80 0.87 -33.25
N THR A 56 -41.74 0.87 -34.62
CA THR A 56 -41.43 2.03 -35.48
C THR A 56 -40.35 2.95 -34.91
N MET A 57 -39.12 2.43 -34.84
CA MET A 57 -38.00 3.19 -34.25
C MET A 57 -37.27 4.06 -35.30
N SER A 58 -36.73 5.21 -34.85
CA SER A 58 -35.78 5.96 -35.67
C SER A 58 -34.49 5.17 -35.90
N PRO A 59 -33.72 5.45 -36.96
CA PRO A 59 -32.46 4.74 -37.22
C PRO A 59 -31.47 4.80 -36.06
N GLU A 60 -31.43 5.92 -35.33
CA GLU A 60 -30.57 6.12 -34.16
C GLU A 60 -30.98 5.17 -33.00
N LEU A 61 -32.30 5.06 -32.78
CA LEU A 61 -32.84 4.17 -31.75
C LEU A 61 -32.62 2.70 -32.10
N GLN A 62 -32.74 2.31 -33.37
CA GLN A 62 -32.43 0.96 -33.85
C GLN A 62 -30.96 0.61 -33.56
N LEU A 63 -30.04 1.57 -33.82
CA LEU A 63 -28.62 1.37 -33.53
C LEU A 63 -28.35 1.22 -32.02
N ALA A 64 -29.00 2.06 -31.21
CA ALA A 64 -28.88 1.99 -29.75
C ALA A 64 -29.41 0.66 -29.18
N VAL A 65 -30.57 0.18 -29.67
CA VAL A 65 -31.14 -1.12 -29.29
C VAL A 65 -30.25 -2.28 -29.73
N ALA A 66 -29.73 -2.24 -30.95
CA ALA A 66 -28.79 -3.23 -31.45
C ALA A 66 -27.52 -3.29 -30.59
N HIS A 67 -26.98 -2.12 -30.22
CA HIS A 67 -25.83 -2.01 -29.33
C HIS A 67 -26.13 -2.57 -27.92
N GLY A 68 -27.29 -2.25 -27.37
CA GLY A 68 -27.74 -2.77 -26.07
C GLY A 68 -27.86 -4.29 -26.06
N ILE A 69 -28.53 -4.87 -27.09
CA ILE A 69 -28.67 -6.34 -27.23
C ILE A 69 -27.28 -7.00 -27.36
N PHE A 70 -26.41 -6.43 -28.20
CA PHE A 70 -25.03 -6.91 -28.34
C PHE A 70 -24.33 -7.01 -26.99
N ASN A 71 -24.32 -5.95 -26.18
CA ASN A 71 -23.64 -5.94 -24.90
C ASN A 71 -24.26 -6.92 -23.90
N ILE A 72 -25.59 -6.97 -23.79
CA ILE A 72 -26.30 -7.88 -22.89
C ILE A 72 -26.00 -9.34 -23.25
N VAL A 73 -26.16 -9.72 -24.53
CA VAL A 73 -25.92 -11.08 -24.97
C VAL A 73 -24.47 -11.48 -24.80
N THR A 74 -23.53 -10.60 -25.16
CA THR A 74 -22.09 -10.86 -24.93
C THR A 74 -21.78 -11.03 -23.45
N THR A 75 -22.34 -10.22 -22.56
CA THR A 75 -22.14 -10.34 -21.11
C THR A 75 -22.65 -11.70 -20.60
N ILE A 76 -23.87 -12.11 -21.00
CA ILE A 76 -24.44 -13.39 -20.61
C ILE A 76 -23.56 -14.56 -21.08
N LEU A 77 -23.04 -14.49 -22.31
CA LEU A 77 -22.15 -15.50 -22.86
C LEU A 77 -20.79 -15.57 -22.16
N PHE A 78 -20.24 -14.44 -21.74
CA PHE A 78 -18.94 -14.38 -21.06
C PHE A 78 -19.03 -14.77 -19.58
N PHE A 79 -20.17 -14.51 -18.93
CA PHE A 79 -20.33 -14.70 -17.50
C PHE A 79 -19.88 -16.07 -16.98
N PRO A 80 -20.26 -17.23 -17.57
CA PRO A 80 -19.81 -18.54 -17.09
C PRO A 80 -18.31 -18.79 -17.29
N PHE A 81 -17.63 -17.99 -18.11
CA PHE A 81 -16.21 -18.16 -18.44
C PHE A 81 -15.31 -17.13 -17.72
N ILE A 82 -15.88 -16.22 -16.93
CA ILE A 82 -15.16 -15.09 -16.35
C ILE A 82 -13.92 -15.53 -15.54
N ASN A 83 -14.05 -16.57 -14.73
CA ASN A 83 -12.94 -17.10 -13.94
C ASN A 83 -11.81 -17.66 -14.82
N LYS A 84 -12.14 -18.32 -15.93
CA LYS A 84 -11.14 -18.84 -16.87
C LYS A 84 -10.43 -17.70 -17.61
N ILE A 85 -11.20 -16.68 -18.01
CA ILE A 85 -10.67 -15.49 -18.68
C ILE A 85 -9.73 -14.74 -17.74
N VAL A 86 -10.08 -14.57 -16.46
CA VAL A 86 -9.23 -13.94 -15.46
C VAL A 86 -7.90 -14.69 -15.30
N VAL A 87 -7.92 -16.03 -15.24
CA VAL A 87 -6.69 -16.85 -15.19
C VAL A 87 -5.82 -16.64 -16.43
N ILE A 88 -6.43 -16.58 -17.62
CA ILE A 88 -5.69 -16.34 -18.87
C ILE A 88 -5.07 -14.94 -18.87
N ILE A 89 -5.82 -13.92 -18.43
CA ILE A 89 -5.34 -12.54 -18.37
C ILE A 89 -4.19 -12.41 -17.36
N LYS A 90 -4.31 -13.02 -16.19
CA LYS A 90 -3.23 -13.06 -15.20
C LYS A 90 -1.96 -13.72 -15.75
N LYS A 91 -2.11 -14.70 -16.65
CA LYS A 91 -0.98 -15.36 -17.32
C LYS A 91 -0.35 -14.53 -18.45
N ILE A 92 -1.15 -13.72 -19.14
CA ILE A 92 -0.67 -12.85 -20.25
C ILE A 92 -0.05 -11.57 -19.69
N ILE A 93 -0.64 -11.02 -18.63
CA ILE A 93 -0.12 -9.85 -17.90
C ILE A 93 0.21 -10.37 -16.49
N PRO A 94 1.38 -11.02 -16.33
CA PRO A 94 1.78 -11.54 -15.04
C PRO A 94 2.04 -10.38 -14.09
N ASN A 95 1.70 -10.59 -12.84
CA ASN A 95 2.24 -9.79 -11.76
C ASN A 95 3.61 -10.37 -11.44
N HIS A 96 4.67 -9.57 -11.50
CA HIS A 96 6.03 -10.04 -11.17
C HIS A 96 6.31 -9.93 -9.67
N SER A 97 5.47 -9.20 -8.94
CA SER A 97 5.48 -9.27 -7.49
C SER A 97 4.87 -10.61 -7.06
N LYS A 98 5.47 -11.25 -6.08
CA LYS A 98 4.85 -12.39 -5.38
C LYS A 98 3.49 -11.92 -4.90
N GLU A 99 2.36 -12.52 -5.40
CA GLU A 99 1.08 -12.36 -4.70
C GLU A 99 1.37 -12.72 -3.24
N LEU A 100 1.38 -11.73 -2.35
CA LEU A 100 1.48 -11.97 -0.92
C LEU A 100 0.24 -12.78 -0.53
N GLN A 101 0.40 -14.10 -0.42
CA GLN A 101 -0.64 -14.96 0.13
C GLN A 101 -0.62 -14.79 1.64
N MET A 102 -1.31 -13.76 2.12
CA MET A 102 -1.50 -13.55 3.55
C MET A 102 -2.55 -14.55 4.05
N ASP A 103 -2.15 -15.41 4.96
CA ASP A 103 -3.08 -16.30 5.64
C ASP A 103 -3.72 -15.55 6.82
N LEU A 104 -4.93 -15.03 6.58
CA LEU A 104 -5.74 -14.36 7.58
C LEU A 104 -6.69 -15.32 8.32
N SER A 105 -6.66 -16.62 8.03
CA SER A 105 -7.54 -17.62 8.65
C SER A 105 -7.25 -17.81 10.14
N GLU A 106 -6.05 -17.44 10.59
CA GLU A 106 -5.65 -17.49 12.00
C GLU A 106 -6.38 -16.45 12.88
N LEU A 107 -6.88 -15.34 12.29
CA LEU A 107 -7.65 -14.31 12.99
C LEU A 107 -9.11 -14.78 13.21
N ASP A 108 -9.27 -15.91 13.90
CA ASP A 108 -10.57 -16.53 14.14
C ASP A 108 -11.27 -15.91 15.38
N PRO A 109 -12.47 -15.30 15.21
CA PRO A 109 -13.25 -14.75 16.33
C PRO A 109 -13.58 -15.77 17.43
N HIS A 110 -13.65 -17.05 17.13
CA HIS A 110 -13.91 -18.08 18.15
C HIS A 110 -12.75 -18.25 19.14
N VAL A 111 -11.52 -18.00 18.71
CA VAL A 111 -10.34 -18.03 19.60
C VAL A 111 -10.41 -16.91 20.62
N VAL A 112 -10.89 -15.73 20.22
CA VAL A 112 -11.04 -14.56 21.10
C VAL A 112 -11.94 -14.87 22.29
N GLN A 113 -13.10 -15.49 22.04
CA GLN A 113 -14.09 -15.81 23.10
C GLN A 113 -13.59 -16.88 24.10
N LEU A 114 -12.77 -17.81 23.64
CA LEU A 114 -12.30 -18.93 24.45
C LEU A 114 -10.95 -18.66 25.13
N PHE A 115 -10.05 -17.95 24.46
CA PHE A 115 -8.67 -17.77 24.87
C PHE A 115 -8.14 -16.36 24.48
N PRO A 116 -8.60 -15.26 25.13
CA PRO A 116 -8.23 -13.89 24.76
C PRO A 116 -6.73 -13.63 24.70
N SER A 117 -5.96 -14.12 25.68
CA SER A 117 -4.49 -13.98 25.70
C SER A 117 -3.80 -14.70 24.52
N HIS A 118 -4.36 -15.83 24.07
CA HIS A 118 -3.84 -16.54 22.91
C HIS A 118 -4.21 -15.79 21.60
N ALA A 119 -5.42 -15.22 21.56
CA ALA A 119 -5.83 -14.36 20.44
C ALA A 119 -4.89 -13.14 20.30
N LEU A 120 -4.49 -12.54 21.41
CA LEU A 120 -3.53 -11.43 21.41
C LEU A 120 -2.16 -11.86 20.83
N ALA A 121 -1.67 -13.04 21.21
CA ALA A 121 -0.43 -13.58 20.62
C ALA A 121 -0.55 -13.83 19.10
N ILE A 122 -1.72 -14.25 18.61
CA ILE A 122 -1.98 -14.37 17.16
C ILE A 122 -1.95 -12.99 16.49
N ALA A 123 -2.58 -11.97 17.09
CA ALA A 123 -2.54 -10.60 16.59
C ALA A 123 -1.09 -10.09 16.50
N LYS A 124 -0.30 -10.26 17.56
CA LYS A 124 1.13 -9.90 17.59
C LYS A 124 1.93 -10.54 16.46
N ASN A 125 1.72 -11.84 16.20
CA ASN A 125 2.38 -12.52 15.08
C ASN A 125 2.01 -11.89 13.72
N LYS A 126 0.75 -11.47 13.53
CA LYS A 126 0.33 -10.77 12.30
C LYS A 126 0.91 -9.36 12.19
N ILE A 127 1.15 -8.68 13.32
CA ILE A 127 1.87 -7.39 13.34
C ILE A 127 3.33 -7.57 12.94
N LEU A 128 3.99 -8.64 13.39
CA LEU A 128 5.36 -8.98 12.98
C LEU A 128 5.44 -9.30 11.47
N GLU A 129 4.44 -10.00 10.92
CA GLU A 129 4.31 -10.20 9.48
C GLU A 129 4.13 -8.87 8.74
N MET A 130 3.26 -7.98 9.23
CA MET A 130 3.07 -6.62 8.70
C MET A 130 4.38 -5.82 8.74
N GLY A 131 5.14 -5.89 9.84
CA GLY A 131 6.46 -5.25 9.95
C GLY A 131 7.44 -5.73 8.89
N THR A 132 7.50 -7.06 8.62
CA THR A 132 8.34 -7.63 7.57
C THR A 132 7.98 -7.08 6.19
N ILE A 133 6.67 -6.96 5.89
CA ILE A 133 6.17 -6.38 4.63
C ILE A 133 6.53 -4.90 4.54
N THR A 134 6.48 -4.17 5.66
CA THR A 134 6.84 -2.75 5.70
C THR A 134 8.34 -2.53 5.45
N VAL A 135 9.21 -3.39 5.99
CA VAL A 135 10.65 -3.38 5.66
C VAL A 135 10.87 -3.62 4.15
N GLU A 136 10.18 -4.61 3.57
CA GLU A 136 10.27 -4.91 2.13
C GLU A 136 9.78 -3.72 1.29
N ALA A 137 8.78 -2.95 1.76
CA ALA A 137 8.34 -1.73 1.09
C ALA A 137 9.44 -0.66 1.09
N CYS A 138 10.12 -0.42 2.21
CA CYS A 138 11.26 0.52 2.29
C CYS A 138 12.43 0.09 1.38
N GLU A 139 12.73 -1.21 1.30
CA GLU A 139 13.75 -1.74 0.40
C GLU A 139 13.38 -1.51 -1.09
N ASN A 140 12.12 -1.69 -1.46
CA ASN A 140 11.64 -1.43 -2.81
C ASN A 140 11.61 0.08 -3.14
N VAL A 141 11.35 0.96 -2.17
CA VAL A 141 11.50 2.42 -2.32
C VAL A 141 12.96 2.75 -2.69
N LYS A 142 13.93 2.18 -1.97
CA LYS A 142 15.36 2.33 -2.26
C LYS A 142 15.71 1.81 -3.65
N GLU A 143 15.22 0.61 -4.00
CA GLU A 143 15.45 0.02 -5.33
C GLU A 143 14.87 0.90 -6.44
N TYR A 144 13.64 1.41 -6.27
CA TYR A 144 13.04 2.35 -7.22
C TYR A 144 13.85 3.63 -7.37
N PHE A 145 14.33 4.20 -6.27
CA PHE A 145 15.16 5.41 -6.30
C PHE A 145 16.46 5.21 -7.09
N ILE A 146 17.11 4.05 -6.93
CA ILE A 146 18.39 3.74 -7.59
C ILE A 146 18.21 3.35 -9.06
N SER A 147 17.28 2.42 -9.32
CA SER A 147 17.12 1.76 -10.62
C SER A 147 16.10 2.43 -11.54
N LYS A 148 15.21 3.27 -11.00
CA LYS A 148 14.03 3.84 -11.67
C LYS A 148 13.11 2.76 -12.26
N SER A 149 13.13 1.56 -11.69
CA SER A 149 12.39 0.40 -12.17
C SER A 149 10.90 0.52 -11.87
N SER A 150 10.05 0.48 -12.90
CA SER A 150 8.60 0.43 -12.71
C SER A 150 8.15 -0.79 -11.89
N THR A 151 8.92 -1.88 -11.96
CA THR A 151 8.64 -3.10 -11.18
C THR A 151 8.83 -2.86 -9.68
N ALA A 152 9.87 -2.12 -9.28
CA ALA A 152 10.09 -1.77 -7.87
C ALA A 152 8.99 -0.82 -7.35
N LYS A 153 8.59 0.18 -8.16
CA LYS A 153 7.45 1.05 -7.84
C LYS A 153 6.14 0.26 -7.67
N GLU A 154 5.82 -0.63 -8.64
CA GLU A 154 4.63 -1.48 -8.57
C GLU A 154 4.66 -2.39 -7.34
N ALA A 155 5.85 -2.85 -6.91
CA ALA A 155 6.01 -3.64 -5.69
C ALA A 155 5.68 -2.81 -4.43
N VAL A 156 6.12 -1.54 -4.34
CA VAL A 156 5.75 -0.66 -3.22
C VAL A 156 4.23 -0.49 -3.12
N GLU A 157 3.54 -0.24 -4.26
CA GLU A 157 2.08 -0.10 -4.29
C GLU A 157 1.35 -1.37 -3.81
N GLU A 158 1.87 -2.56 -4.14
CA GLU A 158 1.28 -3.83 -3.70
C GLU A 158 1.55 -4.12 -2.23
N LEU A 159 2.76 -3.82 -1.74
CA LEU A 159 3.12 -3.99 -0.34
C LEU A 159 2.30 -3.04 0.56
N GLU A 160 2.10 -1.80 0.14
CA GLU A 160 1.24 -0.85 0.85
C GLU A 160 -0.22 -1.32 0.91
N ASN A 161 -0.77 -1.83 -0.19
CA ASN A 161 -2.11 -2.43 -0.17
C ASN A 161 -2.21 -3.64 0.78
N ALA A 162 -1.13 -4.42 0.93
CA ALA A 162 -1.04 -5.52 1.89
C ALA A 162 -0.99 -4.99 3.34
N ILE A 163 -0.19 -3.95 3.59
CA ILE A 163 -0.10 -3.27 4.90
C ILE A 163 -1.47 -2.75 5.32
N ASN A 164 -2.18 -2.04 4.42
CA ASN A 164 -3.52 -1.52 4.67
C ASN A 164 -4.56 -2.61 4.97
N LEU A 165 -4.46 -3.75 4.26
CA LEU A 165 -5.34 -4.89 4.53
C LEU A 165 -5.05 -5.50 5.90
N LEU A 166 -3.77 -5.66 6.26
CA LEU A 166 -3.36 -6.18 7.57
C LEU A 166 -3.77 -5.23 8.69
N ASP A 167 -3.50 -3.92 8.58
CA ASP A 167 -3.95 -2.91 9.54
C ASP A 167 -5.44 -3.07 9.83
N LYS A 168 -6.27 -3.10 8.79
CA LYS A 168 -7.71 -3.25 8.94
C LYS A 168 -8.10 -4.55 9.62
N LYS A 169 -7.52 -5.68 9.21
CA LYS A 169 -7.89 -7.01 9.71
C LYS A 169 -7.42 -7.24 11.14
N ILE A 170 -6.21 -6.79 11.47
CA ILE A 170 -5.68 -6.87 12.82
C ILE A 170 -6.47 -5.94 13.75
N ALA A 171 -6.79 -4.70 13.32
CA ALA A 171 -7.61 -3.78 14.10
C ALA A 171 -9.02 -4.34 14.36
N GLU A 172 -9.68 -4.93 13.35
CA GLU A 172 -10.97 -5.63 13.52
C GLU A 172 -10.87 -6.76 14.56
N TYR A 173 -9.78 -7.52 14.56
CA TYR A 173 -9.55 -8.62 15.48
C TYR A 173 -9.23 -8.14 16.91
N LEU A 174 -8.35 -7.15 17.04
CA LEU A 174 -8.04 -6.51 18.33
C LEU A 174 -9.29 -5.88 18.96
N LEU A 175 -10.18 -5.29 18.15
CA LEU A 175 -11.46 -4.76 18.64
C LEU A 175 -12.32 -5.86 19.27
N LEU A 176 -12.32 -7.08 18.74
CA LEU A 176 -13.04 -8.20 19.37
C LEU A 176 -12.40 -8.56 20.72
N ILE A 177 -11.06 -8.56 20.80
CA ILE A 177 -10.32 -8.85 22.04
C ILE A 177 -10.63 -7.82 23.13
N SER A 178 -10.85 -6.55 22.78
CA SER A 178 -11.16 -5.47 23.73
C SER A 178 -12.48 -5.65 24.47
N HIS A 179 -13.38 -6.51 23.98
CA HIS A 179 -14.64 -6.83 24.66
C HIS A 179 -14.50 -7.93 25.72
N GLU A 180 -13.34 -8.58 25.78
CA GLU A 180 -13.04 -9.64 26.74
C GLU A 180 -12.31 -9.07 27.97
N GLN A 181 -12.28 -9.86 29.05
CA GLN A 181 -11.52 -9.48 30.26
C GLN A 181 -10.04 -9.78 30.05
N LEU A 182 -9.23 -8.74 29.96
CA LEU A 182 -7.76 -8.84 29.89
C LEU A 182 -7.17 -8.59 31.27
N ASN A 183 -6.07 -9.27 31.60
CA ASN A 183 -5.24 -8.90 32.74
C ASN A 183 -4.37 -7.68 32.41
N ASP A 184 -3.67 -7.12 33.42
CA ASP A 184 -2.88 -5.89 33.24
C ASP A 184 -1.77 -6.04 32.20
N HIS A 185 -1.13 -7.22 32.10
CA HIS A 185 -0.11 -7.49 31.09
C HIS A 185 -0.71 -7.53 29.68
N ASP A 186 -1.77 -8.30 29.48
CA ASP A 186 -2.45 -8.40 28.19
C ASP A 186 -3.05 -7.07 27.74
N SER A 187 -3.46 -6.22 28.70
CA SER A 187 -3.95 -4.88 28.39
C SER A 187 -2.85 -3.99 27.82
N LYS A 188 -1.64 -4.05 28.40
CA LYS A 188 -0.47 -3.31 27.86
C LYS A 188 -0.09 -3.78 26.46
N GLU A 189 -0.01 -5.11 26.25
CA GLU A 189 0.24 -5.70 24.93
C GLU A 189 -0.82 -5.24 23.91
N TYR A 190 -2.10 -5.28 24.26
CA TYR A 190 -3.19 -4.82 23.42
C TYR A 190 -3.02 -3.37 22.94
N PHE A 191 -2.69 -2.45 23.85
CA PHE A 191 -2.49 -1.04 23.50
C PHE A 191 -1.23 -0.83 22.66
N ALA A 192 -0.14 -1.54 22.98
CA ALA A 192 1.08 -1.54 22.18
C ALA A 192 0.82 -2.06 20.76
N ASP A 193 0.07 -3.14 20.62
CA ASP A 193 -0.34 -3.72 19.34
C ASP A 193 -1.16 -2.71 18.51
N MET A 194 -2.20 -2.11 19.13
CA MET A 194 -3.06 -1.11 18.47
C MET A 194 -2.31 0.12 17.98
N LYS A 195 -1.28 0.55 18.72
CA LYS A 195 -0.42 1.68 18.34
C LYS A 195 0.50 1.27 17.19
N SER A 196 1.17 0.13 17.32
CA SER A 196 2.18 -0.32 16.35
C SER A 196 1.60 -0.59 14.96
N ILE A 197 0.36 -1.12 14.84
CA ILE A 197 -0.27 -1.28 13.52
C ILE A 197 -0.48 0.06 12.81
N LYS A 198 -0.79 1.14 13.55
CA LYS A 198 -0.96 2.46 12.98
C LYS A 198 0.37 3.09 12.55
N ASP A 199 1.42 2.90 13.33
CA ASP A 199 2.75 3.38 12.97
C ASP A 199 3.28 2.62 11.73
N LEU A 200 3.06 1.31 11.61
CA LEU A 200 3.42 0.52 10.42
C LEU A 200 2.64 0.95 9.16
N GLU A 201 1.33 1.22 9.29
CA GLU A 201 0.51 1.75 8.19
C GLU A 201 1.02 3.11 7.72
N ARG A 202 1.40 4.00 8.66
CA ARG A 202 1.99 5.30 8.34
C ARG A 202 3.32 5.18 7.60
N VAL A 203 4.18 4.23 7.97
CA VAL A 203 5.42 3.96 7.21
C VAL A 203 5.09 3.51 5.79
N GLY A 204 4.08 2.64 5.60
CA GLY A 204 3.61 2.24 4.28
C GLY A 204 3.12 3.43 3.42
N ASP A 205 2.31 4.31 3.99
CA ASP A 205 1.86 5.56 3.34
C ASP A 205 3.05 6.45 2.92
N LEU A 206 4.05 6.58 3.79
CA LEU A 206 5.26 7.37 3.51
C LEU A 206 6.10 6.76 2.38
N CYS A 207 6.15 5.43 2.26
CA CYS A 207 6.78 4.75 1.13
C CYS A 207 6.11 5.11 -0.21
N ILE A 208 4.77 5.17 -0.26
CA ILE A 208 4.05 5.64 -1.45
C ILE A 208 4.38 7.10 -1.76
N ASN A 209 4.36 7.97 -0.74
CA ASN A 209 4.70 9.38 -0.94
C ASN A 209 6.11 9.57 -1.53
N LEU A 210 7.10 8.82 -1.03
CA LEU A 210 8.47 8.84 -1.55
C LEU A 210 8.53 8.43 -3.03
N THR A 211 7.82 7.36 -3.41
CA THR A 211 7.78 6.93 -4.81
C THR A 211 7.14 8.00 -5.72
N GLN A 212 6.11 8.71 -5.25
CA GLN A 212 5.48 9.80 -5.99
C GLN A 212 6.42 11.00 -6.18
N PHE A 213 7.20 11.37 -5.17
CA PHE A 213 8.20 12.42 -5.29
C PHE A 213 9.31 12.06 -6.28
N PHE A 214 9.80 10.80 -6.24
CA PHE A 214 10.80 10.33 -7.18
C PHE A 214 10.25 10.31 -8.61
N GLU A 215 9.02 9.82 -8.80
CA GLU A 215 8.36 9.81 -10.11
C GLU A 215 8.21 11.22 -10.69
N ALA A 216 7.81 12.21 -9.88
CA ALA A 216 7.67 13.59 -10.33
C ALA A 216 9.00 14.16 -10.88
N VAL A 217 10.14 13.80 -10.30
CA VAL A 217 11.46 14.20 -10.78
C VAL A 217 11.80 13.45 -12.09
N TYR A 218 11.53 12.15 -12.16
CA TYR A 218 11.88 11.32 -13.32
C TYR A 218 11.01 11.60 -14.55
N ASP A 219 9.74 11.96 -14.37
CA ASP A 219 8.82 12.33 -15.45
C ASP A 219 9.24 13.62 -16.16
N GLU A 220 9.80 14.57 -15.42
CA GLU A 220 10.42 15.78 -15.99
C GLU A 220 11.79 15.50 -16.67
N LYS A 221 12.22 14.22 -16.71
CA LYS A 221 13.53 13.78 -17.22
C LYS A 221 14.71 14.45 -16.50
N ASP A 222 14.48 14.75 -15.24
CA ASP A 222 15.46 15.35 -14.34
C ASP A 222 16.05 14.28 -13.40
N ASP A 223 17.06 14.64 -12.62
CA ASP A 223 17.71 13.74 -11.68
C ASP A 223 18.31 14.53 -10.52
N PHE A 224 18.50 13.86 -9.39
CA PHE A 224 19.16 14.42 -8.23
C PHE A 224 20.67 14.52 -8.46
N SER A 225 21.33 15.52 -7.88
CA SER A 225 22.78 15.58 -7.84
C SER A 225 23.37 14.38 -7.09
N SER A 226 24.65 14.07 -7.33
CA SER A 226 25.33 12.94 -6.66
C SER A 226 25.21 13.05 -5.13
N GLU A 227 25.49 14.23 -4.60
CA GLU A 227 25.42 14.47 -3.16
C GLU A 227 23.99 14.35 -2.61
N ALA A 228 22.97 14.75 -3.40
CA ALA A 228 21.57 14.60 -3.01
C ALA A 228 21.15 13.13 -2.99
N LYS A 229 21.64 12.34 -3.96
CA LYS A 229 21.41 10.89 -3.97
C LYS A 229 22.06 10.21 -2.78
N ASP A 230 23.29 10.56 -2.46
CA ASP A 230 24.01 10.01 -1.32
C ASP A 230 23.26 10.33 -0.01
N ASP A 231 22.75 11.56 0.14
CA ASP A 231 21.95 11.97 1.29
C ASP A 231 20.67 11.12 1.43
N ILE A 232 19.91 10.96 0.35
CA ILE A 232 18.64 10.19 0.35
C ILE A 232 18.91 8.71 0.64
N ILE A 233 19.91 8.11 -0.01
CA ILE A 233 20.24 6.68 0.19
C ILE A 233 20.69 6.42 1.64
N ALA A 234 21.49 7.34 2.22
CA ALA A 234 21.94 7.21 3.59
C ALA A 234 20.75 7.21 4.57
N MET A 235 19.79 8.12 4.39
CA MET A 235 18.60 8.18 5.25
C MET A 235 17.70 6.94 5.06
N ILE A 236 17.44 6.48 3.83
CA ILE A 236 16.66 5.25 3.60
C ILE A 236 17.32 4.03 4.28
N ASN A 237 18.65 3.94 4.26
CA ASN A 237 19.35 2.84 4.94
C ASN A 237 19.16 2.92 6.46
N MET A 238 19.26 4.13 7.04
CA MET A 238 19.00 4.32 8.47
C MET A 238 17.57 3.92 8.83
N ASP A 239 16.58 4.31 8.04
CA ASP A 239 15.17 3.93 8.24
C ASP A 239 14.97 2.41 8.21
N ILE A 240 15.57 1.72 7.24
CA ILE A 240 15.48 0.25 7.13
C ILE A 240 16.12 -0.43 8.36
N GLU A 241 17.28 0.04 8.81
CA GLU A 241 17.95 -0.49 10.00
C GLU A 241 17.11 -0.22 11.26
N MET A 242 16.63 1.00 11.44
CA MET A 242 15.77 1.38 12.57
C MET A 242 14.49 0.55 12.60
N LEU A 243 13.82 0.36 11.47
CA LEU A 243 12.58 -0.43 11.40
C LEU A 243 12.82 -1.90 11.77
N ASN A 244 13.93 -2.49 11.33
CA ASN A 244 14.29 -3.86 11.74
C ASN A 244 14.50 -3.97 13.26
N HIS A 245 15.24 -3.04 13.87
CA HIS A 245 15.45 -3.02 15.32
C HIS A 245 14.15 -2.70 16.07
N ALA A 246 13.33 -1.81 15.58
CA ALA A 246 12.01 -1.51 16.15
C ALA A 246 11.10 -2.75 16.20
N MET A 247 11.10 -3.57 15.15
CA MET A 247 10.34 -4.83 15.15
C MET A 247 10.88 -5.87 16.11
N VAL A 248 12.21 -5.92 16.35
CA VAL A 248 12.80 -6.79 17.39
C VAL A 248 12.45 -6.27 18.79
N ALA A 249 12.53 -4.95 18.99
CA ALA A 249 12.14 -4.31 20.25
C ALA A 249 10.65 -4.57 20.57
N PHE A 250 9.76 -4.44 19.58
CA PHE A 250 8.34 -4.73 19.72
C PHE A 250 8.07 -6.21 20.07
N ASP A 251 8.77 -7.15 19.42
CA ASP A 251 8.59 -8.59 19.69
C ASP A 251 9.07 -9.01 21.07
N LYS A 252 10.29 -8.57 21.46
CA LYS A 252 11.01 -9.08 22.62
C LYS A 252 11.05 -8.14 23.81
N HIS A 253 10.60 -6.88 23.64
CA HIS A 253 10.77 -5.81 24.62
C HIS A 253 12.24 -5.60 25.01
N ASP A 254 13.14 -5.79 24.02
CA ASP A 254 14.58 -5.73 24.24
C ASP A 254 15.06 -4.27 24.38
N LEU A 255 15.65 -3.93 25.52
CA LEU A 255 16.13 -2.60 25.81
C LEU A 255 17.29 -2.15 24.92
N ASP A 256 18.15 -3.09 24.49
CA ASP A 256 19.28 -2.76 23.62
C ASP A 256 18.78 -2.32 22.24
N ASP A 257 17.73 -2.96 21.70
CA ASP A 257 17.10 -2.57 20.45
C ASP A 257 16.32 -1.25 20.57
N ILE A 258 15.66 -0.98 21.70
CA ILE A 258 14.99 0.29 21.97
C ILE A 258 16.04 1.43 21.99
N ILE A 259 17.13 1.27 22.74
CA ILE A 259 18.22 2.28 22.80
C ILE A 259 18.86 2.46 21.42
N TYR A 260 19.02 1.39 20.66
CA TYR A 260 19.54 1.48 19.29
C TYR A 260 18.67 2.40 18.42
N VAL A 261 17.34 2.22 18.44
CA VAL A 261 16.41 3.01 17.66
C VAL A 261 16.43 4.48 18.09
N ASP A 262 16.42 4.76 19.39
CA ASP A 262 16.44 6.12 19.95
C ASP A 262 17.72 6.88 19.55
N ASP A 263 18.90 6.24 19.68
CA ASP A 263 20.17 6.81 19.26
C ASP A 263 20.21 7.08 17.74
N HIS A 264 19.61 6.19 16.93
CA HIS A 264 19.59 6.33 15.47
C HIS A 264 18.56 7.36 15.00
N GLU A 265 17.44 7.52 15.67
CA GLU A 265 16.48 8.60 15.41
C GLU A 265 17.15 9.97 15.59
N SER A 266 17.82 10.17 16.73
CA SER A 266 18.59 11.40 16.99
C SER A 266 19.67 11.66 15.94
N ASN A 267 20.33 10.62 15.43
CA ASN A 267 21.29 10.71 14.34
C ASN A 267 20.61 11.05 13.00
N LEU A 268 19.47 10.45 12.70
CA LEU A 268 18.66 10.70 11.49
C LEU A 268 18.20 12.17 11.45
N ASP A 269 17.72 12.70 12.57
CA ASP A 269 17.36 14.11 12.75
C ASP A 269 18.52 15.05 12.46
N TYR A 270 19.68 14.75 13.05
CA TYR A 270 20.89 15.52 12.79
C TYR A 270 21.28 15.45 11.31
N TYR A 271 21.21 14.27 10.71
CA TYR A 271 21.56 14.06 9.30
C TYR A 271 20.58 14.80 8.36
N ASN A 272 19.26 14.72 8.61
CA ASN A 272 18.21 15.47 7.94
C ASN A 272 18.51 16.97 7.93
N LYS A 273 18.80 17.54 9.10
CA LYS A 273 19.15 18.96 9.24
C LYS A 273 20.38 19.33 8.41
N LYS A 274 21.41 18.48 8.40
CA LYS A 274 22.63 18.69 7.59
C LYS A 274 22.37 18.57 6.10
N ALA A 275 21.57 17.58 5.67
CA ALA A 275 21.19 17.40 4.27
C ALA A 275 20.40 18.61 3.74
N LYS A 276 19.45 19.14 4.53
CA LYS A 276 18.72 20.37 4.22
C LYS A 276 19.67 21.59 4.08
N GLN A 277 20.67 21.71 4.96
CA GLN A 277 21.68 22.77 4.85
C GLN A 277 22.54 22.65 3.59
N ARG A 278 23.00 21.44 3.24
CA ARG A 278 23.74 21.17 1.99
C ARG A 278 22.91 21.53 0.77
N HIS A 279 21.61 21.17 0.78
CA HIS A 279 20.71 21.51 -0.32
C HIS A 279 20.56 23.03 -0.51
N ILE A 280 20.35 23.80 0.57
CA ILE A 280 20.30 25.27 0.50
C ILE A 280 21.59 25.85 -0.12
N GLN A 281 22.74 25.29 0.23
CA GLN A 281 24.02 25.71 -0.35
C GLN A 281 24.10 25.39 -1.87
N ARG A 282 23.64 24.19 -2.30
CA ARG A 282 23.58 23.83 -3.73
C ARG A 282 22.69 24.80 -4.52
N VAL A 283 21.54 25.17 -3.98
CA VAL A 283 20.61 26.12 -4.60
C VAL A 283 21.22 27.52 -4.66
N THR A 284 21.79 28.01 -3.54
CA THR A 284 22.40 29.35 -3.44
C THR A 284 23.59 29.49 -4.40
N ASN A 285 24.43 28.45 -4.51
CA ASN A 285 25.58 28.43 -5.39
C ASN A 285 25.22 28.12 -6.86
N LYS A 286 23.92 27.95 -7.17
CA LYS A 286 23.40 27.61 -8.51
C LYS A 286 23.98 26.31 -9.10
N THR A 287 24.42 25.39 -8.24
CA THR A 287 24.84 24.03 -8.65
C THR A 287 23.63 23.12 -8.81
N GLU A 288 22.55 23.36 -8.07
CA GLU A 288 21.25 22.74 -8.29
C GLU A 288 20.35 23.70 -9.08
N LYS A 289 19.97 23.30 -10.30
CA LYS A 289 19.18 24.12 -11.23
C LYS A 289 17.76 23.60 -11.44
N SER A 290 17.51 22.35 -11.08
CA SER A 290 16.22 21.72 -11.27
C SER A 290 15.18 22.34 -10.34
N VAL A 291 14.09 22.84 -10.92
CA VAL A 291 12.97 23.41 -10.17
C VAL A 291 12.23 22.31 -9.40
N ILE A 292 12.03 21.16 -10.05
CA ILE A 292 11.31 20.03 -9.45
C ILE A 292 12.11 19.41 -8.31
N VAL A 293 13.43 19.22 -8.48
CA VAL A 293 14.31 18.73 -7.41
C VAL A 293 14.31 19.70 -6.22
N ASN A 294 14.40 21.02 -6.48
CA ASN A 294 14.37 22.02 -5.43
C ASN A 294 13.08 22.03 -4.63
N SER A 295 11.92 21.73 -5.26
CA SER A 295 10.63 21.70 -4.58
C SER A 295 10.39 20.41 -3.82
N THR A 296 10.90 19.26 -4.30
CA THR A 296 10.60 17.95 -3.71
C THR A 296 11.64 17.44 -2.73
N TYR A 297 12.90 17.90 -2.82
CA TYR A 297 13.99 17.35 -2.02
C TYR A 297 13.76 17.48 -0.50
N VAL A 298 13.27 18.65 -0.04
CA VAL A 298 12.99 18.87 1.38
C VAL A 298 11.84 18.02 1.86
N ASP A 299 10.82 17.79 1.01
CA ASP A 299 9.68 16.93 1.33
C ASP A 299 10.10 15.47 1.42
N ILE A 300 11.01 15.01 0.52
CA ILE A 300 11.61 13.68 0.58
C ILE A 300 12.34 13.48 1.93
N LEU A 301 13.23 14.40 2.30
CA LEU A 301 13.95 14.31 3.56
C LEU A 301 13.01 14.34 4.79
N SER A 302 11.92 15.11 4.72
CA SER A 302 10.93 15.16 5.80
C SER A 302 10.07 13.88 5.88
N ASN A 303 9.84 13.19 4.77
CA ASN A 303 9.15 11.89 4.80
C ASN A 303 10.06 10.80 5.37
N LEU A 304 11.36 10.82 5.06
CA LEU A 304 12.32 9.88 5.65
C LEU A 304 12.46 10.10 7.17
N GLU A 305 12.61 11.33 7.63
CA GLU A 305 12.64 11.62 9.07
C GLU A 305 11.38 11.13 9.80
N ARG A 306 10.18 11.30 9.20
CA ARG A 306 8.95 10.78 9.78
C ARG A 306 8.88 9.25 9.82
N ILE A 307 9.55 8.53 8.91
CA ILE A 307 9.69 7.07 9.01
C ILE A 307 10.46 6.72 10.28
N GLY A 308 11.56 7.45 10.57
CA GLY A 308 12.33 7.31 11.80
C GLY A 308 11.48 7.53 13.05
N ASP A 309 10.67 8.60 13.10
CA ASP A 309 9.72 8.87 14.20
C ASP A 309 8.78 7.68 14.45
N HIS A 310 8.24 7.09 13.38
CA HIS A 310 7.36 5.92 13.50
C HIS A 310 8.11 4.68 13.97
N CYS A 311 9.37 4.48 13.57
CA CYS A 311 10.20 3.39 14.08
C CYS A 311 10.44 3.53 15.60
N GLN A 312 10.72 4.74 16.10
CA GLN A 312 10.85 5.01 17.52
C GLN A 312 9.55 4.72 18.27
N ASN A 313 8.40 5.19 17.73
CA ASN A 313 7.10 4.91 18.33
C ASN A 313 6.80 3.41 18.44
N ILE A 314 7.19 2.60 17.46
CA ILE A 314 7.02 1.13 17.49
C ILE A 314 7.93 0.53 18.55
N ALA A 315 9.21 0.92 18.59
CA ALA A 315 10.18 0.39 19.54
C ALA A 315 9.78 0.65 20.99
N GLU A 316 9.25 1.85 21.28
CA GLU A 316 8.84 2.29 22.62
C GLU A 316 7.41 1.89 23.01
N SER A 317 6.63 1.32 22.08
CA SER A 317 5.17 1.14 22.25
C SER A 317 4.79 0.45 23.56
N TYR A 318 5.48 -0.62 23.94
CA TYR A 318 5.22 -1.37 25.17
C TYR A 318 5.69 -0.59 26.43
N MET A 319 6.84 0.08 26.37
CA MET A 319 7.39 0.84 27.49
C MET A 319 6.50 2.03 27.88
N LEU A 320 5.97 2.74 26.89
CA LEU A 320 5.03 3.84 27.10
C LEU A 320 3.76 3.38 27.81
N GLU A 321 3.23 2.22 27.46
CA GLU A 321 2.07 1.65 28.12
C GLU A 321 2.41 1.16 29.55
N GLU A 322 3.65 0.69 29.78
CA GLU A 322 4.09 0.35 31.13
C GLU A 322 4.13 1.56 32.07
N GLU A 323 4.50 2.75 31.59
CA GLU A 323 4.45 3.98 32.36
C GLU A 323 3.01 4.44 32.63
N ASN A 324 2.11 4.34 31.64
CA ASN A 324 0.71 4.71 31.75
C ASN A 324 -0.08 3.84 32.75
N PHE A 325 0.32 2.57 32.91
CA PHE A 325 -0.33 1.61 33.82
C PHE A 325 0.34 1.54 35.21
N LYS A 326 1.35 2.37 35.54
CA LYS A 326 1.84 2.48 36.91
C LYS A 326 0.71 3.03 37.79
N PRO A 327 0.26 2.32 38.83
CA PRO A 327 -0.80 2.83 39.69
C PRO A 327 -0.32 4.06 40.45
N ASP A 328 -1.15 5.10 40.53
CA ASP A 328 -0.94 6.37 41.25
C ASP A 328 -0.80 6.20 42.80
N TYR A 329 -0.24 5.11 43.29
CA TYR A 329 -0.16 4.82 44.74
C TYR A 329 0.99 5.49 45.48
N GLU A 330 1.84 6.30 44.82
CA GLU A 330 2.96 6.98 45.51
C GLU A 330 2.68 8.45 45.93
N VAL A 331 1.47 9.00 45.73
CA VAL A 331 1.22 10.41 46.06
C VAL A 331 0.66 10.63 47.48
N ASP A 332 0.22 9.61 48.20
CA ASP A 332 -0.46 9.78 49.49
C ASP A 332 0.38 9.57 50.75
N SER A 333 1.68 9.39 50.68
CA SER A 333 2.56 9.32 51.88
C SER A 333 3.12 10.66 52.39
N ALA A 334 2.84 11.76 51.70
CA ALA A 334 3.42 13.09 52.05
C ALA A 334 2.43 14.03 52.82
N PHE A 335 1.19 13.61 53.07
CA PHE A 335 0.22 14.47 53.75
C PHE A 335 -0.18 14.06 55.20
N ASN A 336 0.59 13.17 55.83
CA ASN A 336 0.43 12.88 57.27
C ASN A 336 1.78 13.03 58.00
N GLN A 337 2.25 14.22 58.14
CA GLN A 337 3.14 14.67 59.26
C GLN A 337 2.74 16.09 59.69
#